data_9a7ebadce8cdc2dd7aa0b916a8a5931e
#
_entry.id   9a7ebadce8cdc2dd7aa0b916a8a5931e
#
_cell.length_a   1.000
_cell.length_b   1.000
_cell.length_c   1.000
_cell.angle_alpha   90.00
_cell.angle_beta   90.00
_cell.angle_gamma   90.00
#
_symmetry.space_group_name_H-M   'P 1'
#
loop_
_entity.id
_entity.type
_entity.pdbx_description
1 polymer ?
#
loop_
_entity_poly.entity_id
_entity_poly.type
_entity_poly.pdbx_seq_one_letter_code
_entity_poly.pdbx_strand_id
1 'polypeptide(L)'
;MKKSMLYYVSSLNGNDNNDGLSPDTAFKTLTKVNTLQINAGDKILLQMGSVFENQFLHLKECGDIAGEPIEIAPYGEGDRAPFINTNGNGIWYQDYGVKLDFAGHVYRGNVSSSVLLYDVENIVIRDIEIANKEEFTTLEAYTDPDKMDRTGVAVVAQNRGTLHSVTLRNLYVHDVTGNVYNKHMNNGGIYVTAFKPKDEDSTGVARYDGVTVEGCYVRNVSRWGIAVGYTYRHRDFAKKYLEADIFKKYGNENIIITGNYLKEVGGDAITPMYALTPLVEHNVSDSCATEMNDRYYAKPGKRMGKVAAAIWPWKCKDALLVYNEAVDTKLNQDGMAYDADSGDGTVYKYNYSRLNEGGCMMFCLGEAVHNTFTNNVSYDDLGGVLSPAGNPDAYVADNEFYMRKGVPLRRKRNHGKMTLKNNKITILD
;
A
#
# COMPACT_ATOMS: atom_id res chain seq x y z
N MET A 1 31.67 14.46 11.64
CA MET A 1 30.24 14.34 11.20
C MET A 1 29.80 15.69 10.68
N LYS A 2 29.10 15.74 9.55
CA LYS A 2 28.47 16.97 9.04
C LYS A 2 27.33 17.32 10.01
N LYS A 3 27.16 18.59 10.36
CA LYS A 3 26.09 19.04 11.25
C LYS A 3 24.76 18.87 10.53
N SER A 4 23.76 18.26 11.17
CA SER A 4 22.39 18.17 10.64
C SER A 4 21.80 19.56 10.44
N MET A 5 21.07 19.74 9.35
CA MET A 5 20.41 20.99 8.99
C MET A 5 18.91 20.91 9.29
N LEU A 6 18.35 22.02 9.72
CA LEU A 6 16.92 22.23 9.84
C LEU A 6 16.48 23.17 8.73
N TYR A 7 15.68 22.66 7.78
CA TYR A 7 15.13 23.46 6.70
C TYR A 7 13.66 23.77 6.98
N TYR A 8 13.35 25.04 7.08
CA TYR A 8 11.99 25.53 7.32
C TYR A 8 11.33 25.95 6.02
N VAL A 9 10.08 25.56 5.83
CA VAL A 9 9.30 25.81 4.61
C VAL A 9 7.92 26.34 5.00
N SER A 10 7.53 27.47 4.44
CA SER A 10 6.25 28.12 4.70
C SER A 10 5.65 28.69 3.43
N SER A 11 4.53 28.17 2.97
CA SER A 11 3.79 28.79 1.86
C SER A 11 3.14 30.11 2.27
N LEU A 12 2.97 30.36 3.57
CA LEU A 12 2.35 31.56 4.14
C LEU A 12 3.31 32.75 4.16
N ASN A 13 4.51 32.56 4.72
CA ASN A 13 5.44 33.65 5.04
C ASN A 13 6.85 33.45 4.44
N GLY A 14 7.07 32.32 3.73
CA GLY A 14 8.41 32.00 3.19
C GLY A 14 8.78 32.80 1.95
N ASN A 15 10.08 32.75 1.63
CA ASN A 15 10.66 33.32 0.42
C ASN A 15 11.81 32.44 -0.06
N ASP A 16 11.82 32.02 -1.31
CA ASP A 16 12.84 31.12 -1.86
C ASP A 16 14.23 31.76 -2.03
N ASN A 17 14.36 33.08 -1.81
CA ASN A 17 15.63 33.76 -1.73
C ASN A 17 16.25 33.67 -0.32
N ASN A 18 15.54 33.20 0.68
CA ASN A 18 16.01 32.96 2.02
C ASN A 18 16.96 31.75 2.08
N ASP A 19 17.59 31.53 3.22
CA ASP A 19 18.47 30.39 3.49
C ASP A 19 17.71 29.14 4.00
N GLY A 20 16.46 29.32 4.45
CA GLY A 20 15.62 28.26 5.00
C GLY A 20 16.03 27.75 6.38
N LEU A 21 16.94 28.42 7.09
CA LEU A 21 17.56 27.88 8.31
C LEU A 21 16.86 28.27 9.61
N SER A 22 15.84 29.11 9.53
CA SER A 22 15.00 29.49 10.67
C SER A 22 13.52 29.68 10.21
N PRO A 23 12.54 29.67 11.14
CA PRO A 23 11.16 30.02 10.81
C PRO A 23 11.01 31.39 10.12
N ASP A 24 11.82 32.37 10.49
CA ASP A 24 11.77 33.73 9.94
C ASP A 24 12.41 33.83 8.54
N THR A 25 13.31 32.91 8.23
CA THR A 25 13.98 32.81 6.92
C THR A 25 13.55 31.57 6.12
N ALA A 26 12.32 31.09 6.35
CA ALA A 26 11.79 29.91 5.69
C ALA A 26 11.78 30.03 4.16
N PHE A 27 11.95 28.92 3.46
CA PHE A 27 11.67 28.81 2.03
C PHE A 27 10.16 28.92 1.78
N LYS A 28 9.76 29.32 0.59
CA LYS A 28 8.35 29.42 0.22
C LYS A 28 7.81 28.14 -0.40
N THR A 29 8.61 27.43 -1.18
CA THR A 29 8.13 26.37 -2.05
C THR A 29 8.83 25.04 -1.81
N LEU A 30 8.12 23.93 -2.09
CA LEU A 30 8.71 22.61 -2.17
C LEU A 30 9.65 22.47 -3.37
N THR A 31 9.44 23.25 -4.42
CA THR A 31 10.37 23.34 -5.56
C THR A 31 11.76 23.71 -5.11
N LYS A 32 11.87 24.68 -4.18
CA LYS A 32 13.17 25.06 -3.58
C LYS A 32 13.77 23.89 -2.79
N VAL A 33 12.96 23.21 -1.98
CA VAL A 33 13.40 22.04 -1.20
C VAL A 33 13.94 20.94 -2.10
N ASN A 34 13.27 20.66 -3.23
CA ASN A 34 13.70 19.63 -4.20
C ASN A 34 15.07 19.92 -4.84
N THR A 35 15.62 21.14 -4.68
CA THR A 35 16.97 21.48 -5.15
C THR A 35 18.05 21.26 -4.09
N LEU A 36 17.68 20.97 -2.85
CA LEU A 36 18.62 20.78 -1.76
C LEU A 36 19.28 19.41 -1.81
N GLN A 37 20.52 19.36 -1.37
CA GLN A 37 21.18 18.09 -1.05
C GLN A 37 20.87 17.73 0.40
N ILE A 38 19.95 16.79 0.58
CA ILE A 38 19.55 16.30 1.89
C ILE A 38 20.52 15.21 2.36
N ASN A 39 20.93 15.26 3.61
CA ASN A 39 21.85 14.32 4.24
C ASN A 39 21.19 13.63 5.43
N ALA A 40 21.79 12.54 5.93
CA ALA A 40 21.34 11.88 7.15
C ALA A 40 21.25 12.89 8.32
N GLY A 41 20.15 12.84 9.06
CA GLY A 41 19.83 13.73 10.17
C GLY A 41 19.24 15.08 9.80
N ASP A 42 19.19 15.45 8.51
CA ASP A 42 18.53 16.70 8.10
C ASP A 42 17.02 16.63 8.32
N LYS A 43 16.41 17.77 8.65
CA LYS A 43 14.96 17.88 8.82
C LYS A 43 14.37 18.89 7.86
N ILE A 44 13.28 18.53 7.22
CA ILE A 44 12.44 19.41 6.40
C ILE A 44 11.17 19.68 7.20
N LEU A 45 11.04 20.90 7.69
CA LEU A 45 9.98 21.32 8.59
C LEU A 45 8.99 22.21 7.82
N LEU A 46 7.74 21.74 7.68
CA LEU A 46 6.68 22.44 6.96
C LEU A 46 5.80 23.19 7.97
N GLN A 47 5.55 24.46 7.75
CA GLN A 47 4.75 25.27 8.68
C GLN A 47 3.31 24.76 8.73
N MET A 48 2.77 24.61 9.96
CA MET A 48 1.34 24.33 10.17
C MET A 48 0.47 25.34 9.41
N GLY A 49 -0.60 24.87 8.77
CA GLY A 49 -1.50 25.68 7.93
C GLY A 49 -0.96 26.03 6.53
N SER A 50 0.28 25.68 6.20
CA SER A 50 0.80 25.84 4.84
C SER A 50 0.06 24.96 3.84
N VAL A 51 -0.23 25.51 2.66
CA VAL A 51 -0.81 24.79 1.51
C VAL A 51 0.15 24.90 0.34
N PHE A 52 0.64 23.75 -0.13
CA PHE A 52 1.56 23.63 -1.27
C PHE A 52 0.78 23.11 -2.49
N GLU A 53 -0.01 23.99 -3.09
CA GLU A 53 -0.86 23.68 -4.25
C GLU A 53 -0.04 23.59 -5.53
N ASN A 54 -0.30 22.59 -6.37
CA ASN A 54 0.44 22.29 -7.60
C ASN A 54 1.94 22.02 -7.36
N GLN A 55 2.31 21.59 -6.15
CA GLN A 55 3.68 21.33 -5.75
C GLN A 55 3.83 19.87 -5.29
N PHE A 56 5.05 19.40 -5.28
CA PHE A 56 5.43 18.05 -4.87
C PHE A 56 6.75 18.07 -4.11
N LEU A 57 6.95 17.05 -3.28
CA LEU A 57 8.21 16.83 -2.56
C LEU A 57 8.86 15.54 -3.05
N HIS A 58 9.94 15.65 -3.80
CA HIS A 58 10.67 14.53 -4.35
C HIS A 58 12.10 14.49 -3.82
N LEU A 59 12.40 13.52 -2.95
CA LEU A 59 13.74 13.27 -2.44
C LEU A 59 14.36 12.08 -3.19
N LYS A 60 15.65 12.18 -3.47
CA LYS A 60 16.39 11.14 -4.20
C LYS A 60 17.75 10.89 -3.58
N GLU A 61 18.14 9.62 -3.52
CA GLU A 61 19.49 9.14 -3.20
C GLU A 61 20.05 9.77 -1.91
N CYS A 62 19.25 9.77 -0.84
CA CYS A 62 19.63 10.36 0.44
C CYS A 62 19.31 9.45 1.63
N GLY A 63 19.83 9.83 2.82
CA GLY A 63 19.74 9.05 4.03
C GLY A 63 20.90 8.03 4.15
N ASP A 64 21.14 7.61 5.38
CA ASP A 64 22.14 6.61 5.75
C ASP A 64 21.70 5.95 7.06
N ILE A 65 21.60 4.62 7.07
CA ILE A 65 21.20 3.89 8.27
C ILE A 65 22.17 4.04 9.45
N ALA A 66 23.42 4.36 9.17
CA ALA A 66 24.41 4.62 10.21
C ALA A 66 24.31 6.03 10.83
N GLY A 67 23.50 6.91 10.23
CA GLY A 67 23.28 8.28 10.70
C GLY A 67 21.95 8.45 11.42
N GLU A 68 21.67 9.70 11.84
CA GLU A 68 20.36 10.07 12.34
C GLU A 68 19.32 10.06 11.19
N PRO A 69 18.04 9.76 11.46
CA PRO A 69 17.02 9.74 10.42
C PRO A 69 16.79 11.12 9.82
N ILE A 70 16.51 11.14 8.52
CA ILE A 70 15.89 12.31 7.88
C ILE A 70 14.47 12.42 8.42
N GLU A 71 14.02 13.63 8.71
CA GLU A 71 12.65 13.86 9.19
C GLU A 71 11.93 14.90 8.31
N ILE A 72 10.71 14.56 7.88
CA ILE A 72 9.77 15.50 7.26
C ILE A 72 8.57 15.61 8.20
N ALA A 73 8.36 16.81 8.77
CA ALA A 73 7.40 17.01 9.83
C ALA A 73 6.84 18.44 9.85
N PRO A 74 5.72 18.72 10.52
CA PRO A 74 5.25 20.08 10.72
C PRO A 74 6.09 20.83 11.76
N TYR A 75 6.04 22.19 11.69
CA TYR A 75 6.50 23.09 12.74
C TYR A 75 5.51 24.24 12.96
N GLY A 76 5.66 24.91 14.09
CA GLY A 76 4.78 26.00 14.51
C GLY A 76 3.44 25.51 15.02
N GLU A 77 2.54 26.45 15.28
CA GLU A 77 1.18 26.18 15.76
C GLU A 77 0.17 26.44 14.65
N GLY A 78 -0.95 25.72 14.65
CA GLY A 78 -2.01 25.85 13.67
C GLY A 78 -3.03 24.73 13.77
N ASP A 79 -4.23 24.96 13.28
CA ASP A 79 -5.37 24.01 13.35
C ASP A 79 -5.35 22.98 12.19
N ARG A 80 -4.48 23.18 11.20
CA ARG A 80 -4.38 22.30 10.03
C ARG A 80 -2.93 21.88 9.78
N ALA A 81 -2.76 20.58 9.52
CA ALA A 81 -1.49 20.04 9.06
C ALA A 81 -1.01 20.72 7.76
N PRO A 82 0.29 20.77 7.49
CA PRO A 82 0.79 21.19 6.18
C PRO A 82 0.19 20.31 5.08
N PHE A 83 -0.30 20.92 4.02
CA PHE A 83 -0.98 20.23 2.94
C PHE A 83 -0.20 20.29 1.63
N ILE A 84 0.09 19.13 1.05
CA ILE A 84 0.73 18.99 -0.26
C ILE A 84 -0.30 18.45 -1.24
N ASN A 85 -0.65 19.23 -2.27
CA ASN A 85 -1.53 18.80 -3.35
C ASN A 85 -0.87 19.04 -4.70
N THR A 86 -0.47 17.98 -5.37
CA THR A 86 0.26 18.14 -6.64
C THR A 86 -0.63 18.27 -7.87
N ASN A 87 -1.91 17.90 -7.81
CA ASN A 87 -2.86 18.00 -8.93
C ASN A 87 -2.34 17.40 -10.25
N GLY A 88 -1.72 16.22 -10.18
CA GLY A 88 -1.17 15.56 -11.35
C GLY A 88 0.21 16.08 -11.83
N ASN A 89 0.79 17.07 -11.15
CA ASN A 89 2.20 17.45 -11.36
C ASN A 89 3.14 16.44 -10.68
N GLY A 90 4.40 16.75 -10.50
CA GLY A 90 5.37 15.84 -9.89
C GLY A 90 5.53 14.56 -10.71
N ILE A 91 5.59 14.70 -12.03
CA ILE A 91 5.66 13.57 -12.96
C ILE A 91 7.08 13.00 -12.96
N TRP A 92 7.16 11.68 -12.82
CA TRP A 92 8.38 10.91 -12.97
C TRP A 92 8.10 9.65 -13.79
N TYR A 93 9.14 9.00 -14.30
CA TYR A 93 9.00 7.81 -15.12
C TYR A 93 9.40 6.58 -14.32
N GLN A 94 8.50 5.61 -14.22
CA GLN A 94 8.76 4.33 -13.59
C GLN A 94 9.04 3.26 -14.63
N ASP A 95 10.07 2.46 -14.39
CA ASP A 95 10.39 1.28 -15.17
C ASP A 95 10.90 0.19 -14.22
N TYR A 96 10.16 -0.90 -14.12
CA TYR A 96 10.58 -2.03 -13.29
C TYR A 96 11.87 -2.69 -13.79
N GLY A 97 12.31 -2.40 -15.03
CA GLY A 97 13.47 -3.02 -15.66
C GLY A 97 13.25 -4.49 -16.04
N VAL A 98 12.06 -5.01 -15.76
CA VAL A 98 11.61 -6.36 -16.12
C VAL A 98 10.16 -6.31 -16.57
N LYS A 99 9.76 -7.20 -17.48
CA LYS A 99 8.35 -7.35 -17.85
C LYS A 99 7.59 -8.03 -16.72
N LEU A 100 6.45 -7.46 -16.35
CA LEU A 100 5.53 -8.07 -15.40
C LEU A 100 4.78 -9.23 -16.07
N ASP A 101 4.53 -10.31 -15.32
CA ASP A 101 4.08 -11.59 -15.90
C ASP A 101 2.63 -11.62 -16.36
N PHE A 102 1.83 -10.66 -15.94
CA PHE A 102 0.41 -10.67 -16.25
C PHE A 102 0.16 -10.00 -17.61
N ALA A 103 -0.48 -10.74 -18.51
CA ALA A 103 -0.85 -10.22 -19.82
C ALA A 103 -1.63 -8.90 -19.69
N GLY A 104 -1.08 -7.85 -20.29
CA GLY A 104 -1.68 -6.53 -20.32
C GLY A 104 -1.33 -5.63 -19.13
N HIS A 105 -0.54 -6.05 -18.14
CA HIS A 105 0.03 -5.13 -17.16
C HIS A 105 1.19 -4.35 -17.79
N VAL A 106 1.14 -3.05 -17.63
CA VAL A 106 2.30 -2.21 -17.91
C VAL A 106 3.37 -2.41 -16.86
N TYR A 107 4.62 -2.23 -17.21
CA TYR A 107 5.76 -2.32 -16.29
C TYR A 107 6.61 -1.04 -16.32
N ARG A 108 6.17 -0.09 -17.11
CA ARG A 108 6.79 1.24 -17.28
C ARG A 108 5.74 2.27 -17.64
N GLY A 109 5.95 3.51 -17.25
CA GLY A 109 5.06 4.62 -17.59
C GLY A 109 5.28 5.85 -16.73
N ASN A 110 4.56 6.90 -17.05
CA ASN A 110 4.57 8.12 -16.25
C ASN A 110 3.70 7.96 -15.00
N VAL A 111 4.20 8.49 -13.89
CA VAL A 111 3.51 8.56 -12.61
C VAL A 111 3.57 9.98 -12.09
N SER A 112 2.46 10.47 -11.54
CA SER A 112 2.44 11.68 -10.71
C SER A 112 2.46 11.28 -9.25
N SER A 113 3.36 11.87 -8.45
CA SER A 113 3.42 11.62 -7.01
C SER A 113 3.56 12.92 -6.23
N SER A 114 2.74 13.09 -5.18
CA SER A 114 2.87 14.28 -4.31
C SER A 114 4.12 14.19 -3.44
N VAL A 115 4.41 13.00 -2.92
CA VAL A 115 5.67 12.70 -2.24
C VAL A 115 6.33 11.52 -2.95
N LEU A 116 7.59 11.68 -3.33
CA LEU A 116 8.43 10.62 -3.89
C LEU A 116 9.71 10.49 -3.07
N LEU A 117 9.94 9.28 -2.56
CA LEU A 117 11.20 8.86 -1.97
C LEU A 117 11.87 7.87 -2.90
N TYR A 118 12.88 8.29 -3.66
CA TYR A 118 13.57 7.44 -4.63
C TYR A 118 15.00 7.15 -4.16
N ASP A 119 15.27 5.89 -3.84
CA ASP A 119 16.55 5.49 -3.22
C ASP A 119 16.84 6.27 -1.91
N VAL A 120 15.83 6.41 -1.06
CA VAL A 120 15.90 7.11 0.23
C VAL A 120 15.74 6.10 1.35
N GLU A 121 16.63 6.15 2.33
CA GLU A 121 16.58 5.31 3.52
C GLU A 121 16.69 6.12 4.82
N ASN A 122 16.38 5.48 5.95
CA ASN A 122 16.42 6.08 7.28
C ASN A 122 15.69 7.42 7.34
N ILE A 123 14.39 7.36 7.04
CA ILE A 123 13.53 8.55 6.95
C ILE A 123 12.22 8.35 7.70
N VAL A 124 11.75 9.43 8.32
CA VAL A 124 10.42 9.54 8.95
C VAL A 124 9.66 10.68 8.28
N ILE A 125 8.48 10.37 7.72
CA ILE A 125 7.51 11.39 7.27
C ILE A 125 6.29 11.30 8.18
N ARG A 126 5.88 12.42 8.79
CA ARG A 126 4.77 12.41 9.74
C ARG A 126 3.93 13.67 9.75
N ASP A 127 2.67 13.49 10.13
CA ASP A 127 1.73 14.56 10.47
C ASP A 127 1.50 15.55 9.31
N ILE A 128 1.36 15.04 8.07
CA ILE A 128 1.19 15.83 6.85
C ILE A 128 -0.07 15.37 6.11
N GLU A 129 -0.79 16.34 5.53
CA GLU A 129 -1.91 16.12 4.62
C GLU A 129 -1.41 16.06 3.17
N ILE A 130 -1.85 15.07 2.39
CA ILE A 130 -1.35 14.79 1.04
C ILE A 130 -2.50 14.44 0.12
N ALA A 131 -2.58 15.10 -1.04
CA ALA A 131 -3.52 14.77 -2.09
C ALA A 131 -2.87 14.81 -3.48
N ASN A 132 -3.49 14.13 -4.45
CA ASN A 132 -3.08 14.15 -5.86
C ASN A 132 -4.31 14.01 -6.74
N LYS A 133 -5.18 15.02 -6.69
CA LYS A 133 -6.48 14.99 -7.33
C LYS A 133 -6.41 15.44 -8.78
N GLU A 134 -7.18 14.78 -9.62
CA GLU A 134 -7.60 15.29 -10.92
C GLU A 134 -9.10 15.11 -11.03
N GLU A 135 -9.80 16.08 -11.60
CA GLU A 135 -11.21 15.95 -11.88
C GLU A 135 -11.40 15.11 -13.15
N PHE A 136 -12.12 14.01 -13.02
CA PHE A 136 -12.55 13.19 -14.14
C PHE A 136 -13.97 13.59 -14.51
N THR A 137 -14.16 13.99 -15.75
CA THR A 137 -15.46 14.42 -16.25
C THR A 137 -16.30 13.27 -16.80
N THR A 138 -15.68 12.11 -17.08
CA THR A 138 -16.36 10.95 -17.67
C THR A 138 -15.89 9.63 -17.07
N LEU A 139 -16.74 8.61 -17.13
CA LEU A 139 -16.42 7.26 -16.70
C LEU A 139 -15.31 6.63 -17.55
N GLU A 140 -15.25 6.95 -18.83
CA GLU A 140 -14.24 6.49 -19.76
C GLU A 140 -12.84 6.90 -19.31
N ALA A 141 -12.70 8.02 -18.63
CA ALA A 141 -11.43 8.46 -18.08
C ALA A 141 -10.81 7.47 -17.08
N TYR A 142 -11.65 6.72 -16.37
CA TYR A 142 -11.19 5.65 -15.46
C TYR A 142 -10.84 4.35 -16.17
N THR A 143 -11.34 4.13 -17.37
CA THR A 143 -11.12 2.89 -18.13
C THR A 143 -9.98 3.00 -19.14
N ASP A 144 -9.38 4.17 -19.30
CA ASP A 144 -8.27 4.38 -20.20
C ASP A 144 -6.99 3.76 -19.63
N PRO A 145 -6.42 2.70 -20.27
CA PRO A 145 -5.19 2.07 -19.82
C PRO A 145 -3.95 2.96 -19.99
N ASP A 146 -4.04 4.00 -20.80
CA ASP A 146 -2.95 4.95 -21.03
C ASP A 146 -2.99 6.13 -20.06
N LYS A 147 -4.00 6.14 -19.16
CA LYS A 147 -4.11 7.17 -18.14
C LYS A 147 -2.95 7.07 -17.16
N MET A 148 -2.40 8.22 -16.83
CA MET A 148 -1.28 8.32 -15.89
C MET A 148 -1.64 7.77 -14.51
N ASP A 149 -0.75 6.96 -13.96
CA ASP A 149 -0.84 6.51 -12.58
C ASP A 149 -0.58 7.69 -11.62
N ARG A 150 -1.17 7.63 -10.43
CA ARG A 150 -1.00 8.65 -9.39
C ARG A 150 -0.83 8.01 -8.03
N THR A 151 0.07 8.58 -7.24
CA THR A 151 0.21 8.23 -5.83
C THR A 151 0.18 9.48 -4.94
N GLY A 152 -0.32 9.30 -3.72
CA GLY A 152 -0.06 10.27 -2.66
C GLY A 152 1.41 10.20 -2.25
N VAL A 153 1.86 9.02 -1.82
CA VAL A 153 3.25 8.73 -1.46
C VAL A 153 3.77 7.55 -2.27
N ALA A 154 4.85 7.75 -3.00
CA ALA A 154 5.62 6.70 -3.66
C ALA A 154 6.98 6.52 -2.99
N VAL A 155 7.35 5.27 -2.68
CA VAL A 155 8.67 4.91 -2.14
C VAL A 155 9.29 3.88 -3.07
N VAL A 156 10.45 4.19 -3.63
CA VAL A 156 11.10 3.38 -4.68
C VAL A 156 12.52 3.04 -4.29
N ALA A 157 12.87 1.77 -4.29
CA ALA A 157 14.23 1.28 -4.21
C ALA A 157 14.70 0.87 -5.62
N GLN A 158 15.90 1.30 -6.05
CA GLN A 158 16.48 0.86 -7.31
C GLN A 158 17.99 0.66 -7.26
N ASN A 159 18.78 1.70 -6.99
CA ASN A 159 20.23 1.69 -7.24
C ASN A 159 21.10 1.74 -5.96
N ARG A 160 20.51 1.49 -4.79
CA ARG A 160 21.21 1.52 -3.50
C ARG A 160 21.11 0.20 -2.71
N GLY A 161 20.75 -0.90 -3.38
CA GLY A 161 20.61 -2.20 -2.75
C GLY A 161 19.46 -2.25 -1.73
N THR A 162 19.69 -2.78 -0.56
CA THR A 162 18.71 -2.81 0.52
C THR A 162 18.57 -1.44 1.16
N LEU A 163 17.36 -0.88 1.14
CA LEU A 163 17.03 0.35 1.85
C LEU A 163 16.43 0.04 3.22
N HIS A 164 16.83 0.80 4.22
CA HIS A 164 16.47 0.55 5.60
C HIS A 164 15.61 1.67 6.19
N SER A 165 14.73 1.29 7.13
CA SER A 165 14.09 2.23 8.05
C SER A 165 13.32 3.36 7.38
N VAL A 166 12.27 3.04 6.62
CA VAL A 166 11.31 4.02 6.07
C VAL A 166 10.06 4.02 6.95
N THR A 167 9.73 5.15 7.57
CA THR A 167 8.55 5.30 8.42
C THR A 167 7.61 6.38 7.87
N LEU A 168 6.37 6.00 7.62
CA LEU A 168 5.25 6.86 7.23
C LEU A 168 4.24 6.85 8.38
N ARG A 169 4.10 7.97 9.10
CA ARG A 169 3.33 8.05 10.33
C ARG A 169 2.30 9.16 10.31
N ASN A 170 1.07 8.86 10.76
CA ASN A 170 0.01 9.86 10.93
C ASN A 170 -0.22 10.74 9.68
N LEU A 171 -0.12 10.16 8.50
CA LEU A 171 -0.38 10.87 7.25
C LEU A 171 -1.89 10.88 6.97
N TYR A 172 -2.41 12.00 6.52
CA TYR A 172 -3.73 12.06 5.91
C TYR A 172 -3.57 12.09 4.39
N VAL A 173 -3.77 10.94 3.73
CA VAL A 173 -3.63 10.79 2.28
C VAL A 173 -5.01 10.64 1.66
N HIS A 174 -5.39 11.57 0.80
CA HIS A 174 -6.75 11.57 0.25
C HIS A 174 -6.83 12.13 -1.17
N ASP A 175 -7.96 11.86 -1.84
CA ASP A 175 -8.23 12.36 -3.18
C ASP A 175 -7.08 12.10 -4.16
N VAL A 176 -6.63 10.84 -4.23
CA VAL A 176 -5.62 10.39 -5.19
C VAL A 176 -6.32 9.67 -6.34
N THR A 177 -6.48 10.35 -7.47
CA THR A 177 -7.35 9.90 -8.57
C THR A 177 -6.54 9.46 -9.79
N GLY A 178 -5.85 8.33 -9.68
CA GLY A 178 -5.07 7.73 -10.76
C GLY A 178 -5.82 6.66 -11.55
N ASN A 179 -5.07 5.86 -12.30
CA ASN A 179 -5.59 4.72 -13.04
C ASN A 179 -5.97 3.57 -12.08
N VAL A 180 -7.17 3.04 -12.21
CA VAL A 180 -7.67 1.96 -11.34
C VAL A 180 -7.16 0.58 -11.78
N TYR A 181 -6.74 0.42 -13.03
CA TYR A 181 -6.45 -0.88 -13.63
C TYR A 181 -4.98 -1.30 -13.59
N ASN A 182 -4.08 -0.37 -13.34
CA ASN A 182 -2.65 -0.65 -13.25
C ASN A 182 -2.29 -1.22 -11.87
N LYS A 183 -2.60 -2.51 -11.67
CA LYS A 183 -2.48 -3.19 -10.37
C LYS A 183 -1.04 -3.22 -9.81
N HIS A 184 -0.02 -3.24 -10.64
CA HIS A 184 1.37 -3.44 -10.18
C HIS A 184 2.24 -2.19 -10.35
N MET A 185 1.61 -1.04 -10.59
CA MET A 185 2.28 0.24 -10.78
C MET A 185 2.05 1.16 -9.59
N ASN A 186 2.86 2.20 -9.47
CA ASN A 186 2.70 3.22 -8.43
C ASN A 186 1.37 3.97 -8.62
N ASN A 187 0.35 3.52 -7.93
CA ASN A 187 -1.02 3.98 -8.14
C ASN A 187 -1.85 3.81 -6.85
N GLY A 188 -2.32 4.90 -6.29
CA GLY A 188 -3.13 4.91 -5.07
C GLY A 188 -2.57 5.76 -3.95
N GLY A 189 -2.95 5.48 -2.71
CA GLY A 189 -2.58 6.29 -1.55
C GLY A 189 -1.08 6.22 -1.24
N ILE A 190 -0.62 5.07 -0.76
CA ILE A 190 0.78 4.80 -0.39
C ILE A 190 1.25 3.55 -1.14
N TYR A 191 2.33 3.68 -1.90
CA TYR A 191 2.89 2.57 -2.68
C TYR A 191 4.40 2.47 -2.52
N VAL A 192 4.87 1.31 -2.02
CA VAL A 192 6.29 1.01 -1.78
C VAL A 192 6.72 -0.13 -2.70
N THR A 193 7.75 0.09 -3.53
CA THR A 193 8.17 -0.87 -4.55
C THR A 193 9.66 -0.86 -4.82
N ALA A 194 10.16 -1.93 -5.47
CA ALA A 194 11.55 -2.04 -5.90
C ALA A 194 11.64 -2.29 -7.40
N PHE A 195 12.50 -1.52 -8.08
CA PHE A 195 12.83 -1.66 -9.49
C PHE A 195 14.19 -2.35 -9.67
N LYS A 196 14.40 -2.94 -10.83
CA LYS A 196 15.68 -3.55 -11.17
C LYS A 196 16.78 -2.49 -11.18
N PRO A 197 17.87 -2.68 -10.42
CA PRO A 197 19.04 -1.79 -10.46
C PRO A 197 19.65 -1.72 -11.85
N LYS A 198 20.29 -0.61 -12.16
CA LYS A 198 21.10 -0.48 -13.39
C LYS A 198 22.30 -1.42 -13.35
N ASP A 199 22.89 -1.62 -12.19
CA ASP A 199 24.02 -2.51 -11.92
C ASP A 199 23.79 -3.25 -10.61
N GLU A 200 23.08 -4.38 -10.66
CA GLU A 200 22.74 -5.20 -9.49
C GLU A 200 23.98 -5.85 -8.87
N ASP A 201 25.02 -6.13 -9.67
CA ASP A 201 26.25 -6.77 -9.17
C ASP A 201 27.02 -5.82 -8.24
N SER A 202 26.97 -4.53 -8.51
CA SER A 202 27.67 -3.53 -7.70
C SER A 202 26.81 -2.98 -6.55
N THR A 203 25.50 -2.79 -6.76
CA THR A 203 24.60 -2.18 -5.74
C THR A 203 23.91 -3.21 -4.85
N GLY A 204 23.84 -4.46 -5.27
CA GLY A 204 23.01 -5.48 -4.67
C GLY A 204 21.54 -5.40 -5.13
N VAL A 205 20.73 -6.31 -4.60
CA VAL A 205 19.30 -6.39 -4.90
C VAL A 205 18.56 -5.23 -4.27
N ALA A 206 17.78 -4.51 -5.08
CA ALA A 206 16.91 -3.45 -4.56
C ALA A 206 15.74 -4.08 -3.79
N ARG A 207 15.65 -3.79 -2.50
CA ARG A 207 14.65 -4.31 -1.56
C ARG A 207 14.59 -3.46 -0.29
N TYR A 208 13.70 -3.82 0.62
CA TYR A 208 13.54 -3.11 1.90
C TYR A 208 13.83 -4.03 3.09
N ASP A 209 14.46 -3.43 4.11
CA ASP A 209 14.57 -3.96 5.45
C ASP A 209 14.12 -2.88 6.45
N GLY A 210 12.86 -2.96 6.87
CA GLY A 210 12.22 -1.96 7.71
C GLY A 210 11.39 -0.94 6.93
N VAL A 211 10.11 -1.23 6.73
CA VAL A 211 9.09 -0.25 6.32
C VAL A 211 7.96 -0.27 7.33
N THR A 212 7.68 0.88 7.93
CA THR A 212 6.56 1.06 8.86
C THR A 212 5.57 2.06 8.29
N VAL A 213 4.30 1.67 8.19
CA VAL A 213 3.18 2.56 7.87
C VAL A 213 2.21 2.51 9.04
N GLU A 214 2.13 3.60 9.81
CA GLU A 214 1.40 3.62 11.07
C GLU A 214 0.52 4.84 11.26
N GLY A 215 -0.69 4.63 11.81
CA GLY A 215 -1.61 5.71 12.19
C GLY A 215 -2.09 6.57 11.03
N CYS A 216 -1.96 6.13 9.78
CA CYS A 216 -2.36 6.90 8.62
C CYS A 216 -3.88 6.84 8.39
N TYR A 217 -4.46 7.94 7.95
CA TYR A 217 -5.80 7.98 7.39
C TYR A 217 -5.70 8.10 5.87
N VAL A 218 -6.22 7.08 5.15
CA VAL A 218 -6.20 7.04 3.69
C VAL A 218 -7.65 7.02 3.19
N ARG A 219 -8.02 7.99 2.34
CA ARG A 219 -9.40 8.12 1.89
C ARG A 219 -9.51 8.51 0.42
N ASN A 220 -10.52 7.96 -0.27
CA ASN A 220 -10.85 8.31 -1.66
C ASN A 220 -9.61 8.27 -2.56
N VAL A 221 -8.99 7.10 -2.65
CA VAL A 221 -7.80 6.86 -3.46
C VAL A 221 -8.07 5.77 -4.49
N SER A 222 -7.56 5.96 -5.70
CA SER A 222 -7.64 4.94 -6.75
C SER A 222 -6.78 3.72 -6.40
N ARG A 223 -7.09 2.59 -6.92
CA ARG A 223 -6.45 1.27 -6.85
C ARG A 223 -6.00 0.82 -5.46
N TRP A 224 -4.89 1.30 -4.92
CA TRP A 224 -4.29 0.84 -3.66
C TRP A 224 -4.50 1.85 -2.52
N GLY A 225 -4.94 1.37 -1.37
CA GLY A 225 -4.85 2.16 -0.16
C GLY A 225 -3.41 2.24 0.34
N ILE A 226 -2.88 1.12 0.84
CA ILE A 226 -1.49 0.94 1.28
C ILE A 226 -0.97 -0.36 0.67
N ALA A 227 0.02 -0.26 -0.21
CA ALA A 227 0.69 -1.40 -0.85
C ALA A 227 2.19 -1.35 -0.59
N VAL A 228 2.76 -2.40 0.00
CA VAL A 228 4.15 -2.39 0.43
C VAL A 228 4.89 -3.62 -0.09
N GLY A 229 5.90 -3.40 -0.92
CA GLY A 229 6.91 -4.40 -1.21
C GLY A 229 6.83 -5.07 -2.59
N TYR A 230 6.06 -4.54 -3.58
CA TYR A 230 6.13 -5.09 -4.92
C TYR A 230 7.57 -5.01 -5.46
N THR A 231 8.02 -6.07 -6.18
CA THR A 231 9.43 -6.19 -6.57
C THR A 231 9.61 -6.66 -8.01
N TYR A 232 10.65 -6.16 -8.67
CA TYR A 232 11.10 -6.67 -9.98
C TYR A 232 11.54 -8.14 -9.92
N ARG A 233 11.81 -8.66 -8.72
CA ARG A 233 12.17 -10.07 -8.46
C ARG A 233 10.97 -11.00 -8.29
N HIS A 234 9.76 -10.54 -8.62
CA HIS A 234 8.50 -11.27 -8.43
C HIS A 234 8.52 -12.73 -8.93
N ARG A 235 9.31 -13.04 -9.97
CA ARG A 235 9.44 -14.40 -10.52
C ARG A 235 10.16 -15.36 -9.59
N ASP A 236 11.05 -14.88 -8.75
CA ASP A 236 11.76 -15.70 -7.78
C ASP A 236 10.81 -16.31 -6.74
N PHE A 237 9.64 -15.68 -6.55
CA PHE A 237 8.56 -16.10 -5.65
C PHE A 237 7.44 -16.90 -6.34
N ALA A 238 7.59 -17.28 -7.61
CA ALA A 238 6.62 -18.10 -8.33
C ALA A 238 6.76 -19.58 -7.95
N LYS A 239 6.60 -19.86 -6.65
CA LYS A 239 6.74 -21.20 -6.05
C LYS A 239 5.59 -21.45 -5.08
N LYS A 240 5.27 -22.73 -4.89
CA LYS A 240 4.25 -23.17 -3.94
C LYS A 240 4.72 -23.08 -2.49
N TYR A 241 5.94 -23.51 -2.24
CA TYR A 241 6.58 -23.45 -0.92
C TYR A 241 7.65 -22.36 -0.95
N LEU A 242 7.55 -21.43 -0.03
CA LEU A 242 8.44 -20.26 0.04
C LEU A 242 9.39 -20.41 1.20
N GLU A 243 10.67 -20.57 0.91
CA GLU A 243 11.72 -20.67 1.91
C GLU A 243 12.16 -19.28 2.40
N ALA A 244 12.49 -19.16 3.69
CA ALA A 244 12.88 -17.86 4.27
C ALA A 244 14.09 -17.22 3.56
N ASP A 245 15.04 -18.05 3.08
CA ASP A 245 16.25 -17.55 2.43
C ASP A 245 15.99 -16.80 1.12
N ILE A 246 14.88 -17.11 0.42
CA ILE A 246 14.52 -16.37 -0.79
C ILE A 246 14.14 -14.92 -0.46
N PHE A 247 13.48 -14.71 0.69
CA PHE A 247 13.10 -13.39 1.15
C PHE A 247 14.28 -12.57 1.63
N LYS A 248 15.20 -13.18 2.38
CA LYS A 248 16.44 -12.54 2.83
C LYS A 248 17.30 -12.07 1.66
N LYS A 249 17.19 -12.76 0.52
CA LYS A 249 17.97 -12.44 -0.67
C LYS A 249 17.25 -11.48 -1.63
N TYR A 250 15.95 -11.65 -1.85
CA TYR A 250 15.19 -10.99 -2.92
C TYR A 250 13.92 -10.29 -2.46
N GLY A 251 13.45 -10.58 -1.26
CA GLY A 251 12.21 -10.07 -0.69
C GLY A 251 12.42 -8.94 0.29
N ASN A 252 11.36 -8.61 1.01
CA ASN A 252 11.36 -7.56 2.02
C ASN A 252 11.32 -8.17 3.42
N GLU A 253 11.92 -7.49 4.38
CA GLU A 253 11.96 -7.86 5.78
C GLU A 253 11.48 -6.71 6.66
N ASN A 254 11.03 -7.01 7.89
CA ASN A 254 10.61 -6.01 8.88
C ASN A 254 9.55 -5.02 8.35
N ILE A 255 8.50 -5.56 7.71
CA ILE A 255 7.36 -4.78 7.21
C ILE A 255 6.27 -4.73 8.29
N ILE A 256 5.90 -3.52 8.71
CA ILE A 256 4.86 -3.26 9.73
C ILE A 256 3.82 -2.29 9.18
N ILE A 257 2.55 -2.69 9.17
CA ILE A 257 1.41 -1.85 8.77
C ILE A 257 0.41 -1.88 9.93
N THR A 258 0.33 -0.80 10.70
CA THR A 258 -0.40 -0.80 11.98
C THR A 258 -1.22 0.45 12.22
N GLY A 259 -2.42 0.28 12.80
CA GLY A 259 -3.25 1.39 13.27
C GLY A 259 -3.77 2.32 12.18
N ASN A 260 -3.84 1.87 10.93
CA ASN A 260 -4.30 2.71 9.83
C ASN A 260 -5.82 2.59 9.64
N TYR A 261 -6.45 3.69 9.25
CA TYR A 261 -7.86 3.73 8.86
C TYR A 261 -7.98 4.07 7.37
N LEU A 262 -8.60 3.19 6.60
CA LEU A 262 -8.78 3.37 5.17
C LEU A 262 -10.25 3.44 4.82
N LYS A 263 -10.65 4.41 4.01
CA LYS A 263 -12.03 4.63 3.61
C LYS A 263 -12.17 4.94 2.12
N GLU A 264 -13.17 4.33 1.49
CA GLU A 264 -13.47 4.59 0.08
C GLU A 264 -12.25 4.36 -0.84
N VAL A 265 -11.59 3.19 -0.69
CA VAL A 265 -10.46 2.80 -1.53
C VAL A 265 -10.98 2.18 -2.82
N GLY A 266 -10.51 2.65 -3.97
CA GLY A 266 -10.97 2.20 -5.29
C GLY A 266 -10.70 0.74 -5.60
N GLY A 267 -9.61 0.18 -5.07
CA GLY A 267 -9.24 -1.24 -5.19
C GLY A 267 -8.92 -1.87 -3.85
N ASP A 268 -7.74 -2.46 -3.71
CA ASP A 268 -7.28 -3.14 -2.50
C ASP A 268 -6.92 -2.16 -1.39
N ALA A 269 -7.35 -2.44 -0.15
CA ALA A 269 -7.07 -1.52 0.95
C ALA A 269 -5.64 -1.66 1.49
N ILE A 270 -5.23 -2.84 1.97
CA ILE A 270 -3.89 -3.05 2.53
C ILE A 270 -3.28 -4.34 2.00
N THR A 271 -2.05 -4.25 1.45
CA THR A 271 -1.36 -5.41 0.91
C THR A 271 0.16 -5.34 1.13
N PRO A 272 0.72 -6.06 2.11
CA PRO A 272 2.14 -6.38 2.13
C PRO A 272 2.45 -7.42 1.04
N MET A 273 3.60 -7.30 0.38
CA MET A 273 3.97 -8.14 -0.75
C MET A 273 5.41 -8.63 -0.64
N TYR A 274 5.65 -9.88 -1.03
CA TYR A 274 7.00 -10.46 -1.12
C TYR A 274 7.83 -10.24 0.16
N ALA A 275 7.18 -10.39 1.31
CA ALA A 275 7.78 -10.11 2.61
C ALA A 275 7.87 -11.35 3.49
N LEU A 276 8.95 -11.43 4.27
CA LEU A 276 9.13 -12.40 5.34
C LEU A 276 8.51 -11.85 6.62
N THR A 277 7.60 -12.59 7.21
CA THR A 277 6.93 -12.29 8.49
C THR A 277 6.37 -10.86 8.59
N PRO A 278 5.68 -10.32 7.57
CA PRO A 278 5.10 -9.00 7.70
C PRO A 278 4.02 -8.98 8.78
N LEU A 279 3.97 -7.91 9.57
CA LEU A 279 2.95 -7.67 10.58
C LEU A 279 1.93 -6.65 10.07
N VAL A 280 0.65 -7.04 10.05
CA VAL A 280 -0.49 -6.16 9.71
C VAL A 280 -1.48 -6.21 10.86
N GLU A 281 -1.60 -5.14 11.63
CA GLU A 281 -2.41 -5.16 12.82
C GLU A 281 -3.16 -3.86 13.10
N HIS A 282 -4.31 -3.98 13.77
CA HIS A 282 -5.11 -2.83 14.22
C HIS A 282 -5.50 -1.87 13.09
N ASN A 283 -5.66 -2.37 11.85
CA ASN A 283 -6.09 -1.56 10.73
C ASN A 283 -7.58 -1.72 10.48
N VAL A 284 -8.20 -0.69 9.93
CA VAL A 284 -9.60 -0.70 9.51
C VAL A 284 -9.69 -0.39 8.01
N SER A 285 -10.36 -1.26 7.25
CA SER A 285 -10.81 -1.00 5.89
C SER A 285 -12.31 -0.76 5.89
N ASP A 286 -12.73 0.49 5.71
CA ASP A 286 -14.12 0.92 5.63
C ASP A 286 -14.46 1.27 4.17
N SER A 287 -15.10 0.35 3.47
CA SER A 287 -15.46 0.46 2.05
C SER A 287 -14.25 0.49 1.11
N CYS A 288 -13.92 -0.65 0.55
CA CYS A 288 -12.89 -0.75 -0.50
C CYS A 288 -13.41 -1.48 -1.74
N ALA A 289 -12.58 -1.57 -2.79
CA ALA A 289 -12.95 -2.05 -4.12
C ALA A 289 -14.12 -1.26 -4.74
N THR A 290 -14.27 0.00 -4.40
CA THR A 290 -15.40 0.84 -4.81
C THR A 290 -15.44 1.13 -6.30
N GLU A 291 -14.28 1.03 -6.98
CA GLU A 291 -14.12 1.27 -8.42
C GLU A 291 -13.83 -0.01 -9.23
N MET A 292 -13.81 -1.19 -8.58
CA MET A 292 -13.47 -2.49 -9.18
C MET A 292 -14.67 -3.28 -9.73
N ASN A 293 -15.79 -2.68 -9.98
CA ASN A 293 -16.96 -3.37 -10.50
C ASN A 293 -17.01 -3.41 -12.04
N ASP A 294 -17.79 -4.33 -12.61
CA ASP A 294 -17.93 -4.51 -14.07
C ASP A 294 -18.40 -3.26 -14.81
N ARG A 295 -19.00 -2.30 -14.12
CA ARG A 295 -19.43 -1.01 -14.66
C ARG A 295 -18.26 -0.19 -15.22
N TYR A 296 -17.08 -0.32 -14.63
CA TYR A 296 -15.86 0.39 -15.01
C TYR A 296 -14.95 -0.42 -15.95
N TYR A 297 -15.30 -1.68 -16.20
CA TYR A 297 -14.52 -2.57 -17.08
C TYR A 297 -15.10 -2.61 -18.49
N ALA A 298 -14.98 -1.52 -19.21
CA ALA A 298 -15.60 -1.34 -20.53
C ALA A 298 -15.09 -2.28 -21.64
N LYS A 299 -13.98 -3.00 -21.45
CA LYS A 299 -13.43 -3.89 -22.50
C LYS A 299 -13.59 -5.36 -22.12
N PRO A 300 -14.46 -6.11 -22.82
CA PRO A 300 -14.58 -7.56 -22.64
C PRO A 300 -13.26 -8.29 -22.81
N GLY A 301 -12.98 -9.28 -21.96
CA GLY A 301 -11.81 -10.16 -22.09
C GLY A 301 -10.50 -9.67 -21.47
N LYS A 302 -10.36 -8.43 -21.04
CA LYS A 302 -9.19 -7.97 -20.30
C LYS A 302 -9.39 -8.20 -18.79
N ARG A 303 -8.59 -9.10 -18.22
CA ARG A 303 -8.64 -9.46 -16.79
C ARG A 303 -7.82 -8.53 -15.87
N MET A 304 -7.13 -7.55 -16.43
CA MET A 304 -6.26 -6.65 -15.68
C MET A 304 -7.02 -5.90 -14.59
N GLY A 305 -6.49 -5.95 -13.39
CA GLY A 305 -6.97 -5.16 -12.28
C GLY A 305 -8.40 -5.46 -11.80
N LYS A 306 -9.02 -6.54 -12.24
CA LYS A 306 -10.43 -6.89 -11.91
C LYS A 306 -10.64 -7.51 -10.55
N VAL A 307 -9.59 -7.73 -9.80
CA VAL A 307 -9.61 -8.41 -8.51
C VAL A 307 -9.14 -7.47 -7.43
N ALA A 308 -9.86 -7.44 -6.32
CA ALA A 308 -9.49 -6.71 -5.12
C ALA A 308 -10.11 -7.36 -3.88
N ALA A 309 -9.37 -7.33 -2.79
CA ALA A 309 -9.81 -7.69 -1.45
C ALA A 309 -9.40 -6.57 -0.46
N ALA A 310 -9.93 -6.61 0.77
CA ALA A 310 -9.63 -5.52 1.69
C ALA A 310 -8.19 -5.61 2.26
N ILE A 311 -7.90 -6.60 3.09
CA ILE A 311 -6.61 -6.70 3.80
C ILE A 311 -6.01 -8.09 3.55
N TRP A 312 -4.91 -8.13 2.80
CA TRP A 312 -4.35 -9.41 2.36
C TRP A 312 -2.86 -9.34 2.03
N PRO A 313 -2.06 -10.39 2.33
CA PRO A 313 -0.67 -10.49 1.93
C PRO A 313 -0.54 -11.16 0.57
N TRP A 314 0.40 -10.73 -0.25
CA TRP A 314 0.69 -11.38 -1.52
C TRP A 314 2.09 -11.96 -1.57
N LYS A 315 2.20 -13.28 -1.82
CA LYS A 315 3.50 -13.97 -1.90
C LYS A 315 4.39 -13.72 -0.68
N CYS A 316 3.78 -13.65 0.50
CA CYS A 316 4.50 -13.51 1.77
C CYS A 316 4.73 -14.87 2.42
N LYS A 317 5.71 -14.95 3.30
CA LYS A 317 5.92 -16.09 4.19
C LYS A 317 5.66 -15.71 5.63
N ASP A 318 4.90 -16.58 6.32
CA ASP A 318 4.55 -16.45 7.74
C ASP A 318 3.99 -15.03 8.08
N ALA A 319 3.17 -14.48 7.17
CA ALA A 319 2.51 -13.19 7.40
C ALA A 319 1.54 -13.28 8.58
N LEU A 320 1.58 -12.29 9.46
CA LEU A 320 0.70 -12.20 10.62
C LEU A 320 -0.27 -11.02 10.47
N LEU A 321 -1.57 -11.34 10.33
CA LEU A 321 -2.64 -10.35 10.23
C LEU A 321 -3.56 -10.49 11.44
N VAL A 322 -3.53 -9.53 12.37
CA VAL A 322 -4.22 -9.62 13.65
C VAL A 322 -4.95 -8.33 14.03
N TYR A 323 -6.09 -8.47 14.65
CA TYR A 323 -6.90 -7.33 15.15
C TYR A 323 -7.27 -6.31 14.06
N ASN A 324 -7.44 -6.76 12.80
CA ASN A 324 -7.89 -5.88 11.73
C ASN A 324 -9.41 -5.97 11.56
N GLU A 325 -9.99 -4.91 11.01
CA GLU A 325 -11.39 -4.85 10.62
C GLU A 325 -11.50 -4.64 9.11
N ALA A 326 -12.40 -5.38 8.44
CA ALA A 326 -12.71 -5.18 7.04
C ALA A 326 -14.23 -5.13 6.86
N VAL A 327 -14.72 -3.97 6.44
CA VAL A 327 -16.15 -3.70 6.33
C VAL A 327 -16.47 -3.21 4.93
N ASP A 328 -17.56 -3.73 4.34
CA ASP A 328 -18.14 -3.23 3.11
C ASP A 328 -17.20 -3.28 1.88
N THR A 329 -16.44 -4.36 1.73
CA THR A 329 -15.68 -4.61 0.49
C THR A 329 -16.64 -4.88 -0.65
N LYS A 330 -16.56 -4.08 -1.73
CA LYS A 330 -17.49 -4.17 -2.85
C LYS A 330 -17.22 -5.37 -3.74
N LEU A 331 -18.28 -5.93 -4.31
CA LEU A 331 -18.19 -7.10 -5.17
C LEU A 331 -17.41 -6.78 -6.46
N ASN A 332 -16.46 -7.62 -6.70
CA ASN A 332 -15.69 -7.71 -7.93
C ASN A 332 -15.49 -9.21 -8.24
N GLN A 333 -14.42 -9.63 -8.88
CA GLN A 333 -14.15 -11.07 -9.00
C GLN A 333 -13.95 -11.73 -7.63
N ASP A 334 -13.36 -11.03 -6.67
CA ASP A 334 -13.08 -11.50 -5.30
C ASP A 334 -14.01 -10.83 -4.27
N GLY A 335 -13.80 -9.58 -3.95
CA GLY A 335 -14.65 -8.79 -3.04
C GLY A 335 -14.63 -9.26 -1.59
N MET A 336 -13.54 -9.93 -1.17
CA MET A 336 -13.41 -10.53 0.14
C MET A 336 -12.85 -9.54 1.17
N ALA A 337 -13.20 -9.75 2.45
CA ALA A 337 -12.56 -9.04 3.54
C ALA A 337 -11.07 -9.38 3.61
N TYR A 338 -10.75 -10.66 3.55
CA TYR A 338 -9.40 -11.20 3.72
C TYR A 338 -9.08 -12.21 2.62
N ASP A 339 -7.81 -12.27 2.22
CA ASP A 339 -7.33 -13.25 1.24
C ASP A 339 -5.90 -13.69 1.58
N ALA A 340 -5.65 -14.99 1.65
CA ALA A 340 -4.31 -15.54 1.70
C ALA A 340 -3.89 -15.92 0.27
N ASP A 341 -3.32 -14.94 -0.48
CA ASP A 341 -3.00 -15.15 -1.90
C ASP A 341 -1.57 -15.62 -2.12
N SER A 342 -1.45 -16.86 -2.59
CA SER A 342 -0.19 -17.46 -3.08
C SER A 342 0.96 -17.36 -2.06
N GLY A 343 0.64 -17.27 -0.76
CA GLY A 343 1.59 -17.19 0.34
C GLY A 343 1.82 -18.56 1.02
N ASP A 344 2.74 -18.58 1.95
CA ASP A 344 3.10 -19.76 2.73
C ASP A 344 3.08 -19.42 4.22
N GLY A 345 2.17 -20.05 4.99
CA GLY A 345 2.08 -19.87 6.43
C GLY A 345 1.38 -18.60 6.90
N THR A 346 0.53 -17.98 6.09
CA THR A 346 -0.23 -16.78 6.50
C THR A 346 -1.17 -17.10 7.68
N VAL A 347 -1.15 -16.26 8.70
CA VAL A 347 -1.97 -16.37 9.90
C VAL A 347 -2.91 -15.17 10.02
N TYR A 348 -4.22 -15.44 9.97
CA TYR A 348 -5.26 -14.49 10.34
C TYR A 348 -5.83 -14.83 11.70
N LYS A 349 -5.75 -13.91 12.67
CA LYS A 349 -6.22 -14.16 14.04
C LYS A 349 -6.82 -12.90 14.68
N TYR A 350 -7.95 -13.07 15.35
CA TYR A 350 -8.64 -11.98 16.05
C TYR A 350 -9.09 -10.83 15.15
N ASN A 351 -9.36 -11.10 13.84
CA ASN A 351 -9.87 -10.10 12.93
C ASN A 351 -11.40 -10.10 12.92
N TYR A 352 -11.98 -8.99 12.51
CA TYR A 352 -13.41 -8.80 12.33
C TYR A 352 -13.74 -8.48 10.87
N SER A 353 -14.80 -9.07 10.33
CA SER A 353 -15.32 -8.73 9.01
C SER A 353 -16.82 -8.50 9.04
N ARG A 354 -17.32 -7.60 8.21
CA ARG A 354 -18.74 -7.29 8.14
C ARG A 354 -19.17 -6.78 6.77
N LEU A 355 -20.31 -7.28 6.27
CA LEU A 355 -20.99 -6.79 5.06
C LEU A 355 -20.14 -6.83 3.78
N ASN A 356 -19.09 -7.63 3.74
CA ASN A 356 -18.27 -7.76 2.54
C ASN A 356 -19.04 -8.54 1.47
N GLU A 357 -19.18 -7.95 0.29
CA GLU A 357 -20.04 -8.49 -0.76
C GLU A 357 -19.51 -9.79 -1.37
N GLY A 358 -18.18 -9.99 -1.41
CA GLY A 358 -17.53 -11.23 -1.84
C GLY A 358 -17.47 -12.31 -0.75
N GLY A 359 -17.51 -11.92 0.52
CA GLY A 359 -17.41 -12.81 1.67
C GLY A 359 -16.29 -12.44 2.65
N CYS A 360 -16.03 -13.33 3.61
CA CYS A 360 -15.06 -13.08 4.67
C CYS A 360 -13.63 -13.44 4.25
N MET A 361 -13.34 -14.74 4.03
CA MET A 361 -11.98 -15.24 3.86
C MET A 361 -11.81 -16.06 2.60
N MET A 362 -10.81 -15.73 1.78
CA MET A 362 -10.35 -16.52 0.65
C MET A 362 -8.95 -17.10 0.92
N PHE A 363 -8.72 -18.30 0.41
CA PHE A 363 -7.40 -18.92 0.32
C PHE A 363 -7.11 -19.09 -1.16
N CYS A 364 -6.38 -18.17 -1.75
CA CYS A 364 -6.35 -18.00 -3.20
C CYS A 364 -5.24 -18.82 -3.85
N LEU A 365 -5.69 -19.71 -4.73
CA LEU A 365 -4.92 -20.57 -5.62
C LEU A 365 -4.17 -21.73 -4.93
N GLY A 366 -3.67 -22.64 -5.77
CA GLY A 366 -2.94 -23.83 -5.32
C GLY A 366 -1.58 -23.55 -4.68
N GLU A 367 -1.10 -22.33 -4.78
CA GLU A 367 0.15 -21.85 -4.17
C GLU A 367 -0.05 -21.27 -2.76
N ALA A 368 -1.29 -21.05 -2.33
CA ALA A 368 -1.61 -20.62 -0.96
C ALA A 368 -1.57 -21.83 -0.04
N VAL A 369 -0.50 -22.00 0.73
CA VAL A 369 -0.22 -23.19 1.56
C VAL A 369 -0.01 -22.86 3.02
N HIS A 370 -0.31 -23.82 3.91
CA HIS A 370 -0.12 -23.75 5.37
C HIS A 370 -0.80 -22.53 6.03
N ASN A 371 -1.85 -22.00 5.40
CA ASN A 371 -2.53 -20.80 5.87
C ASN A 371 -3.56 -21.13 6.95
N THR A 372 -3.67 -20.26 7.95
CA THR A 372 -4.59 -20.45 9.08
C THR A 372 -5.50 -19.24 9.27
N PHE A 373 -6.76 -19.52 9.64
CA PHE A 373 -7.77 -18.53 9.98
C PHE A 373 -8.41 -18.92 11.30
N THR A 374 -8.02 -18.29 12.41
CA THR A 374 -8.42 -18.73 13.75
C THR A 374 -8.85 -17.58 14.66
N ASN A 375 -9.87 -17.82 15.49
CA ASN A 375 -10.37 -16.83 16.47
C ASN A 375 -10.82 -15.51 15.82
N ASN A 376 -11.35 -15.56 14.59
CA ASN A 376 -11.89 -14.39 13.90
C ASN A 376 -13.42 -14.36 14.01
N VAL A 377 -14.00 -13.20 13.76
CA VAL A 377 -15.44 -12.99 13.72
C VAL A 377 -15.83 -12.50 12.32
N SER A 378 -16.74 -13.23 11.66
CA SER A 378 -17.40 -12.78 10.44
C SER A 378 -18.86 -12.49 10.75
N TYR A 379 -19.29 -11.25 10.52
CA TYR A 379 -20.66 -10.83 10.82
C TYR A 379 -21.35 -10.35 9.56
N ASP A 380 -22.32 -11.13 9.09
CA ASP A 380 -23.19 -10.75 7.97
C ASP A 380 -22.44 -10.47 6.65
N ASP A 381 -21.38 -11.22 6.36
CA ASP A 381 -20.71 -11.18 5.07
C ASP A 381 -21.58 -11.82 3.98
N LEU A 382 -21.72 -11.15 2.82
CA LEU A 382 -22.83 -11.38 1.89
C LEU A 382 -22.56 -12.50 0.87
N GLY A 383 -21.34 -12.62 0.36
CA GLY A 383 -20.99 -13.54 -0.72
C GLY A 383 -20.71 -14.98 -0.26
N GLY A 384 -20.80 -15.26 1.01
CA GLY A 384 -20.37 -16.49 1.67
C GLY A 384 -19.26 -16.21 2.66
N VAL A 385 -18.95 -17.16 3.56
CA VAL A 385 -17.93 -16.88 4.59
C VAL A 385 -16.55 -17.29 4.08
N LEU A 386 -16.40 -18.50 3.57
CA LEU A 386 -15.11 -19.09 3.22
C LEU A 386 -15.03 -19.43 1.72
N SER A 387 -13.90 -19.11 1.12
CA SER A 387 -13.60 -19.39 -0.29
C SER A 387 -12.26 -20.11 -0.43
N PRO A 388 -12.24 -21.46 -0.51
CA PRO A 388 -10.99 -22.21 -0.67
C PRO A 388 -10.55 -22.28 -2.13
N ALA A 389 -10.27 -21.18 -2.76
CA ALA A 389 -10.02 -21.04 -4.20
C ALA A 389 -8.82 -21.86 -4.73
N GLY A 390 -8.90 -23.18 -4.65
CA GLY A 390 -7.88 -24.11 -5.15
C GLY A 390 -6.76 -24.43 -4.16
N ASN A 391 -6.73 -23.83 -2.97
CA ASN A 391 -5.69 -24.12 -1.99
C ASN A 391 -5.74 -25.58 -1.49
N PRO A 392 -4.58 -26.16 -1.08
CA PRO A 392 -4.52 -27.57 -0.72
C PRO A 392 -4.80 -27.89 0.76
N ASP A 393 -4.66 -26.96 1.70
CA ASP A 393 -4.46 -27.29 3.11
C ASP A 393 -4.83 -26.21 4.15
N ALA A 394 -5.77 -25.31 3.85
CA ALA A 394 -6.16 -24.27 4.81
C ALA A 394 -6.71 -24.84 6.11
N TYR A 395 -6.35 -24.23 7.23
CA TYR A 395 -6.85 -24.56 8.55
C TYR A 395 -7.71 -23.43 9.12
N VAL A 396 -8.99 -23.73 9.41
CA VAL A 396 -9.99 -22.75 9.86
C VAL A 396 -10.60 -23.24 11.17
N ALA A 397 -10.27 -22.61 12.28
CA ALA A 397 -10.69 -23.09 13.59
C ALA A 397 -11.06 -21.99 14.57
N ASP A 398 -11.95 -22.34 15.50
CA ASP A 398 -12.31 -21.51 16.65
C ASP A 398 -12.83 -20.12 16.29
N ASN A 399 -13.46 -19.97 15.09
CA ASN A 399 -14.05 -18.72 14.62
C ASN A 399 -15.53 -18.62 14.95
N GLU A 400 -16.08 -17.42 14.95
CA GLU A 400 -17.52 -17.16 15.05
C GLU A 400 -18.04 -16.60 13.72
N PHE A 401 -19.02 -17.27 13.12
CA PHE A 401 -19.66 -16.91 11.86
C PHE A 401 -21.13 -16.60 12.09
N TYR A 402 -21.50 -15.34 11.96
CA TYR A 402 -22.87 -14.84 12.00
C TYR A 402 -23.35 -14.65 10.57
N MET A 403 -24.28 -15.48 10.10
CA MET A 403 -24.64 -15.61 8.69
C MET A 403 -26.13 -15.37 8.47
N ARG A 404 -26.48 -14.65 7.41
CA ARG A 404 -27.88 -14.61 6.95
C ARG A 404 -28.34 -15.96 6.46
N LYS A 405 -29.64 -16.22 6.63
CA LYS A 405 -30.29 -17.40 6.04
C LYS A 405 -30.03 -17.46 4.53
N GLY A 406 -29.52 -18.59 4.06
CA GLY A 406 -29.23 -18.82 2.64
C GLY A 406 -27.82 -18.42 2.17
N VAL A 407 -27.06 -17.69 2.95
CA VAL A 407 -25.64 -17.44 2.67
C VAL A 407 -24.84 -18.71 2.96
N PRO A 408 -24.00 -19.22 2.02
CA PRO A 408 -23.25 -20.43 2.25
C PRO A 408 -22.03 -20.21 3.15
N LEU A 409 -21.74 -21.17 4.05
CA LEU A 409 -20.48 -21.16 4.78
C LEU A 409 -19.29 -21.26 3.82
N ARG A 410 -19.40 -22.07 2.77
CA ARG A 410 -18.38 -22.28 1.73
C ARG A 410 -18.94 -21.89 0.37
N ARG A 411 -18.23 -21.05 -0.39
CA ARG A 411 -18.63 -20.68 -1.77
C ARG A 411 -18.63 -21.90 -2.69
N LYS A 412 -19.71 -22.08 -3.47
CA LYS A 412 -19.97 -23.29 -4.27
C LYS A 412 -19.00 -23.51 -5.44
N ARG A 413 -18.34 -22.45 -5.93
CA ARG A 413 -17.52 -22.53 -7.16
C ARG A 413 -16.05 -22.85 -6.91
N ASN A 414 -15.63 -22.98 -5.67
CA ASN A 414 -14.22 -23.06 -5.33
C ASN A 414 -13.83 -24.48 -4.95
N HIS A 415 -12.86 -25.01 -5.70
CA HIS A 415 -12.22 -26.29 -5.42
C HIS A 415 -10.98 -26.03 -4.56
N GLY A 416 -10.89 -26.66 -3.44
CA GLY A 416 -9.77 -26.55 -2.50
C GLY A 416 -10.08 -27.34 -1.24
N LYS A 417 -9.08 -27.51 -0.39
CA LYS A 417 -9.22 -28.26 0.85
C LYS A 417 -9.12 -27.31 2.05
N MET A 418 -9.99 -27.51 3.01
CA MET A 418 -9.97 -26.83 4.30
C MET A 418 -10.26 -27.83 5.40
N THR A 419 -9.52 -27.72 6.49
CA THR A 419 -9.86 -28.38 7.75
C THR A 419 -10.64 -27.40 8.61
N LEU A 420 -11.90 -27.74 8.92
CA LEU A 420 -12.76 -26.94 9.79
C LEU A 420 -12.80 -27.58 11.18
N LYS A 421 -12.55 -26.79 12.26
CA LYS A 421 -12.59 -27.29 13.63
C LYS A 421 -13.17 -26.24 14.58
N ASN A 422 -14.09 -26.65 15.43
CA ASN A 422 -14.66 -25.85 16.53
C ASN A 422 -15.21 -24.45 16.12
N ASN A 423 -15.58 -24.24 14.85
CA ASN A 423 -16.17 -22.98 14.44
C ASN A 423 -17.64 -22.92 14.89
N LYS A 424 -18.04 -21.79 15.47
CA LYS A 424 -19.41 -21.53 15.88
C LYS A 424 -20.16 -20.82 14.75
N ILE A 425 -21.33 -21.34 14.37
CA ILE A 425 -22.18 -20.77 13.33
C ILE A 425 -23.50 -20.31 13.97
N THR A 426 -23.85 -19.06 13.74
CA THR A 426 -25.12 -18.47 14.16
C THR A 426 -25.85 -17.94 12.93
N ILE A 427 -27.10 -18.38 12.73
CA ILE A 427 -27.95 -17.86 11.66
C ILE A 427 -28.66 -16.61 12.19
N LEU A 428 -28.49 -15.51 11.47
CA LEU A 428 -29.19 -14.25 11.74
C LEU A 428 -30.64 -14.34 11.21
N ASP A 429 -31.55 -13.78 11.98
CA ASP A 429 -33.00 -13.77 11.67
C ASP A 429 -33.32 -12.87 10.45
#